data_a15189435263674ba6186d2750ce5469
#
_entry.id   a15189435263674ba6186d2750ce5469
#
_cell.length_a   1.000
_cell.length_b   1.000
_cell.length_c   1.000
_cell.angle_alpha   90.00
_cell.angle_beta   90.00
_cell.angle_gamma   90.00
#
_symmetry.space_group_name_H-M   'P 1'
#
loop_
_entity.id
_entity.type
_entity.pdbx_description
1 polymer ?
#
loop_
_entity_poly.entity_id
_entity_poly.type
_entity_poly.pdbx_seq_one_letter_code
_entity_poly.pdbx_strand_id
1 'polypeptide(L)'
;MAINVKREGTSHEARFKSEALKRGLDVLVPEGDYLPYDCMVVNGEGTKIRVQVKGTSYRAKGSKAHRLLAGCGKTKAALDPDLVDVLAAYVVPADVFYHIPVRRLEGARSIYLSPSFGDSRAKYEVWKDAWSVYENGGFHE
;
A
#
# COMPACT_ATOMS: atom_id res chain seq x y z
N MET A 1 12.11 12.04 -21.41
CA MET A 1 12.67 12.13 -20.05
C MET A 1 12.61 10.76 -19.39
N ALA A 2 13.73 10.30 -18.87
CA ALA A 2 13.75 9.00 -18.18
C ALA A 2 13.00 9.07 -16.84
N ILE A 3 12.22 8.04 -16.55
CA ILE A 3 11.50 7.92 -15.28
C ILE A 3 12.50 7.51 -14.19
N ASN A 4 12.51 8.24 -13.10
CA ASN A 4 13.33 7.88 -11.94
C ASN A 4 12.47 7.10 -10.94
N VAL A 5 12.61 5.78 -10.96
CA VAL A 5 11.80 4.85 -10.16
C VAL A 5 11.95 5.13 -8.66
N LYS A 6 13.16 5.45 -8.20
CA LYS A 6 13.39 5.75 -6.78
C LYS A 6 12.70 7.04 -6.36
N ARG A 7 12.72 8.06 -7.23
CA ARG A 7 12.03 9.31 -6.96
C ARG A 7 10.52 9.10 -6.89
N GLU A 8 9.97 8.31 -7.80
CA GLU A 8 8.55 7.99 -7.78
C GLU A 8 8.17 7.25 -6.49
N GLY A 9 8.94 6.24 -6.10
CA GLY A 9 8.71 5.51 -4.86
C GLY A 9 8.71 6.44 -3.64
N THR A 10 9.67 7.35 -3.58
CA THR A 10 9.74 8.35 -2.51
C THR A 10 8.51 9.26 -2.52
N SER A 11 8.04 9.64 -3.71
CA SER A 11 6.83 10.44 -3.87
C SER A 11 5.59 9.72 -3.34
N HIS A 12 5.46 8.43 -3.63
CA HIS A 12 4.33 7.63 -3.14
C HIS A 12 4.34 7.54 -1.61
N GLU A 13 5.51 7.32 -1.03
CA GLU A 13 5.67 7.29 0.42
C GLU A 13 5.32 8.65 1.05
N ALA A 14 5.78 9.75 0.45
CA ALA A 14 5.47 11.10 0.92
C ALA A 14 3.96 11.37 0.88
N ARG A 15 3.30 10.94 -0.20
CA ARG A 15 1.86 11.10 -0.36
C ARG A 15 1.11 10.32 0.72
N PHE A 16 1.53 9.07 0.99
CA PHE A 16 0.93 8.27 2.04
C PHE A 16 1.07 8.95 3.41
N LYS A 17 2.29 9.39 3.74
CA LYS A 17 2.55 10.03 5.04
C LYS A 17 1.71 11.29 5.23
N SER A 18 1.60 12.11 4.19
CA SER A 18 0.80 13.33 4.23
C SER A 18 -0.67 13.01 4.55
N GLU A 19 -1.25 12.03 3.86
CA GLU A 19 -2.64 11.63 4.10
C GLU A 19 -2.83 11.02 5.50
N ALA A 20 -1.90 10.19 5.94
CA ALA A 20 -1.96 9.59 7.27
C ALA A 20 -1.97 10.67 8.36
N LEU A 21 -1.08 11.65 8.24
CA LEU A 21 -1.00 12.76 9.20
C LEU A 21 -2.28 13.60 9.21
N LYS A 22 -2.86 13.88 8.05
CA LYS A 22 -4.12 14.62 7.96
C LYS A 22 -5.26 13.88 8.66
N ARG A 23 -5.19 12.57 8.74
CA ARG A 23 -6.21 11.73 9.38
C ARG A 23 -5.94 11.51 10.87
N GLY A 24 -4.93 12.18 11.42
CA GLY A 24 -4.60 12.10 12.85
C GLY A 24 -3.77 10.89 13.25
N LEU A 25 -3.15 10.22 12.27
CA LEU A 25 -2.24 9.10 12.54
C LEU A 25 -0.82 9.64 12.69
N ASP A 26 -0.05 9.06 13.61
CA ASP A 26 1.38 9.35 13.69
C ASP A 26 2.13 8.45 12.72
N VAL A 27 3.22 8.96 12.15
CA VAL A 27 4.03 8.22 11.19
C VAL A 27 5.48 8.20 11.67
N LEU A 28 6.04 7.00 11.83
CA LEU A 28 7.43 6.78 12.22
C LEU A 28 8.16 6.18 11.04
N VAL A 29 9.31 6.75 10.69
CA VAL A 29 10.10 6.29 9.55
C VAL A 29 11.39 5.66 10.07
N PRO A 30 11.73 4.42 9.63
CA PRO A 30 13.00 3.82 9.99
C PRO A 30 14.17 4.67 9.50
N GLU A 31 15.26 4.69 10.24
CA GLU A 31 16.44 5.47 9.87
C GLU A 31 17.11 4.94 8.60
N GLY A 32 17.06 3.64 8.37
CA GLY A 32 17.64 3.04 7.16
C GLY A 32 16.58 2.40 6.29
N ASP A 33 17.02 1.82 5.17
CA ASP A 33 16.15 1.17 4.20
C ASP A 33 16.23 -0.36 4.26
N TYR A 34 16.71 -0.90 5.37
CA TYR A 34 16.94 -2.35 5.53
C TYR A 34 15.75 -3.10 6.12
N LEU A 35 14.71 -2.40 6.57
CA LEU A 35 13.51 -3.04 7.14
C LEU A 35 12.51 -3.39 6.03
N PRO A 36 11.68 -4.43 6.24
CA PRO A 36 10.72 -4.87 5.23
C PRO A 36 9.51 -3.95 5.04
N TYR A 37 9.43 -2.87 5.80
CA TYR A 37 8.35 -1.88 5.69
C TYR A 37 8.93 -0.47 5.56
N ASP A 38 8.17 0.43 4.96
CA ASP A 38 8.61 1.82 4.70
C ASP A 38 8.37 2.74 5.87
N CYS A 39 7.30 2.50 6.62
CA CYS A 39 6.97 3.30 7.79
C CYS A 39 6.09 2.51 8.75
N MET A 40 5.96 3.05 9.95
CA MET A 40 5.06 2.53 10.96
C MET A 40 4.02 3.61 11.27
N VAL A 41 2.75 3.24 11.20
CA VAL A 41 1.65 4.10 11.57
C VAL A 41 1.26 3.79 13.01
N VAL A 42 1.03 4.83 13.80
CA VAL A 42 0.56 4.68 15.18
C VAL A 42 -0.78 5.39 15.31
N ASN A 43 -1.81 4.64 15.72
CA ASN A 43 -3.14 5.20 15.87
C ASN A 43 -3.34 5.84 17.27
N GLY A 44 -4.53 6.41 17.52
CA GLY A 44 -4.83 7.09 18.77
C GLY A 44 -4.79 6.20 20.01
N GLU A 45 -4.84 4.89 19.85
CA GLU A 45 -4.74 3.92 20.95
C GLU A 45 -3.32 3.42 21.18
N GLY A 46 -2.37 3.92 20.37
CA GLY A 46 -0.97 3.51 20.46
C GLY A 46 -0.66 2.21 19.71
N THR A 47 -1.59 1.68 18.94
CA THR A 47 -1.34 0.50 18.11
C THR A 47 -0.40 0.86 16.97
N LYS A 48 0.63 0.02 16.78
CA LYS A 48 1.67 0.23 15.75
C LYS A 48 1.43 -0.70 14.58
N ILE A 49 1.39 -0.13 13.38
CA ILE A 49 1.08 -0.86 12.15
C ILE A 49 2.22 -0.63 11.15
N ARG A 50 2.85 -1.71 10.73
CA ARG A 50 3.98 -1.66 9.77
C ARG A 50 3.42 -1.61 8.37
N VAL A 51 3.79 -0.59 7.59
CA VAL A 51 3.22 -0.32 6.28
C VAL A 51 4.29 -0.32 5.20
N GLN A 52 4.04 -1.07 4.14
CA GLN A 52 4.79 -1.01 2.90
C GLN A 52 3.98 -0.21 1.89
N VAL A 53 4.59 0.81 1.30
CA VAL A 53 3.94 1.66 0.29
C VAL A 53 4.44 1.26 -1.09
N LYS A 54 3.53 1.01 -2.01
CA LYS A 54 3.82 0.72 -3.41
C LYS A 54 2.88 1.53 -4.28
N GLY A 55 3.37 1.95 -5.43
CA GLY A 55 2.55 2.69 -6.39
C GLY A 55 2.61 2.09 -7.77
N THR A 56 1.59 2.36 -8.56
CA THR A 56 1.55 1.97 -9.96
C THR A 56 0.78 2.98 -10.79
N SER A 57 1.26 3.21 -12.02
CA SER A 57 0.50 3.88 -13.07
C SER A 57 0.27 2.93 -14.24
N TYR A 58 0.84 1.72 -14.17
CA TYR A 58 0.77 0.76 -15.28
C TYR A 58 -0.62 0.16 -15.43
N ARG A 59 -1.10 0.19 -16.67
CA ARG A 59 -2.35 -0.43 -17.07
C ARG A 59 -2.13 -1.15 -18.38
N ALA A 60 -2.48 -2.44 -18.43
CA ALA A 60 -2.37 -3.21 -19.64
C ALA A 60 -3.29 -2.62 -20.74
N LYS A 61 -2.83 -2.66 -21.98
CA LYS A 61 -3.61 -2.17 -23.12
C LYS A 61 -4.97 -2.87 -23.18
N GLY A 62 -6.03 -2.07 -23.26
CA GLY A 62 -7.40 -2.59 -23.30
C GLY A 62 -7.96 -3.01 -21.96
N SER A 63 -7.17 -2.91 -20.88
CA SER A 63 -7.62 -3.23 -19.53
C SER A 63 -7.89 -1.96 -18.73
N LYS A 64 -8.86 -2.03 -17.82
CA LYS A 64 -9.09 -0.95 -16.82
C LYS A 64 -8.43 -1.26 -15.49
N ALA A 65 -7.81 -2.44 -15.37
CA ALA A 65 -7.09 -2.82 -14.17
C ALA A 65 -5.65 -2.31 -14.21
N HIS A 66 -5.19 -1.85 -13.06
CA HIS A 66 -3.79 -1.47 -12.85
C HIS A 66 -3.07 -2.61 -12.18
N ARG A 67 -1.95 -3.04 -12.75
CA ARG A 67 -1.12 -4.07 -12.15
C ARG A 67 -0.12 -3.43 -11.19
N LEU A 68 -0.09 -3.93 -9.96
CA LEU A 68 0.84 -3.47 -8.94
C LEU A 68 1.71 -4.64 -8.49
N LEU A 69 3.04 -4.42 -8.49
CA LEU A 69 3.97 -5.41 -7.97
C LEU A 69 4.00 -5.30 -6.44
N ALA A 70 3.52 -6.35 -5.78
CA ALA A 70 3.43 -6.40 -4.32
C ALA A 70 4.64 -7.07 -3.67
N GLY A 71 5.58 -7.59 -4.47
CA GLY A 71 6.80 -8.21 -3.96
C GLY A 71 7.82 -7.18 -3.46
N CYS A 72 8.75 -7.62 -2.64
CA CYS A 72 9.80 -6.77 -2.08
C CYS A 72 11.18 -7.37 -2.27
N GLY A 73 12.22 -6.51 -2.19
CA GLY A 73 13.61 -6.93 -2.31
C GLY A 73 14.02 -7.28 -3.74
N LYS A 74 15.27 -7.72 -3.90
CA LYS A 74 15.83 -8.07 -5.21
C LYS A 74 15.15 -9.28 -5.83
N THR A 75 14.69 -10.22 -5.00
CA THR A 75 14.03 -11.44 -5.46
C THR A 75 12.56 -11.25 -5.77
N LYS A 76 11.99 -10.08 -5.47
CA LYS A 76 10.56 -9.80 -5.58
C LYS A 76 9.71 -10.82 -4.81
N ALA A 77 10.21 -11.23 -3.64
CA ALA A 77 9.51 -12.16 -2.78
C ALA A 77 8.19 -11.53 -2.27
N ALA A 78 7.19 -12.38 -2.04
CA ALA A 78 5.91 -11.92 -1.48
C ALA A 78 6.13 -11.27 -0.11
N LEU A 79 5.30 -10.29 0.22
CA LEU A 79 5.35 -9.66 1.53
C LEU A 79 4.96 -10.68 2.61
N ASP A 80 5.72 -10.68 3.70
CA ASP A 80 5.53 -11.60 4.81
C ASP A 80 4.63 -10.93 5.87
N PRO A 81 3.45 -11.50 6.16
CA PRO A 81 2.53 -10.93 7.15
C PRO A 81 3.10 -10.89 8.58
N ASP A 82 4.14 -11.69 8.86
CA ASP A 82 4.82 -11.61 10.15
C ASP A 82 5.72 -10.38 10.27
N LEU A 83 6.06 -9.75 9.15
CA LEU A 83 6.99 -8.62 9.10
C LEU A 83 6.34 -7.32 8.66
N VAL A 84 5.24 -7.39 7.91
CA VAL A 84 4.52 -6.23 7.37
C VAL A 84 3.03 -6.44 7.60
N ASP A 85 2.36 -5.42 8.11
CA ASP A 85 0.93 -5.54 8.44
C ASP A 85 0.02 -5.12 7.28
N VAL A 86 0.36 -4.03 6.60
CA VAL A 86 -0.50 -3.45 5.56
C VAL A 86 0.33 -3.07 4.33
N LEU A 87 -0.20 -3.40 3.16
CA LEU A 87 0.27 -2.86 1.89
C LEU A 87 -0.61 -1.66 1.55
N ALA A 88 -0.01 -0.47 1.50
CA ALA A 88 -0.67 0.72 1.00
C ALA A 88 -0.37 0.83 -0.50
N ALA A 89 -1.32 0.43 -1.31
CA ALA A 89 -1.17 0.34 -2.77
C ALA A 89 -1.76 1.59 -3.41
N TYR A 90 -0.90 2.40 -4.03
CA TYR A 90 -1.29 3.68 -4.62
C TYR A 90 -1.47 3.55 -6.12
N VAL A 91 -2.67 3.84 -6.61
CA VAL A 91 -2.97 3.91 -8.03
C VAL A 91 -2.86 5.37 -8.47
N VAL A 92 -1.75 5.71 -9.12
CA VAL A 92 -1.37 7.09 -9.41
C VAL A 92 -2.44 7.85 -10.21
N PRO A 93 -2.93 7.33 -11.35
CA PRO A 93 -3.89 8.11 -12.16
C PRO A 93 -5.21 8.42 -11.45
N ALA A 94 -5.61 7.56 -10.51
CA ALA A 94 -6.85 7.74 -9.74
C ALA A 94 -6.63 8.49 -8.43
N ASP A 95 -5.38 8.68 -8.03
CA ASP A 95 -4.99 9.28 -6.75
C ASP A 95 -5.71 8.60 -5.57
N VAL A 96 -5.65 7.28 -5.54
CA VAL A 96 -6.36 6.44 -4.57
C VAL A 96 -5.41 5.43 -3.94
N PHE A 97 -5.52 5.26 -2.63
CA PHE A 97 -4.84 4.19 -1.90
C PHE A 97 -5.80 3.05 -1.61
N TYR A 98 -5.30 1.82 -1.80
CA TYR A 98 -5.90 0.61 -1.25
C TYR A 98 -5.08 0.21 -0.04
N HIS A 99 -5.72 -0.02 1.10
CA HIS A 99 -5.03 -0.41 2.34
C HIS A 99 -5.33 -1.87 2.61
N ILE A 100 -4.45 -2.74 2.11
CA ILE A 100 -4.70 -4.19 2.08
C ILE A 100 -3.91 -4.86 3.19
N PRO A 101 -4.56 -5.52 4.16
CA PRO A 101 -3.82 -6.34 5.13
C PRO A 101 -2.97 -7.36 4.38
N VAL A 102 -1.68 -7.43 4.70
CA VAL A 102 -0.73 -8.28 3.96
C VAL A 102 -1.16 -9.74 3.93
N ARG A 103 -1.76 -10.23 5.01
CA ARG A 103 -2.28 -11.60 5.05
C ARG A 103 -3.36 -11.87 4.00
N ARG A 104 -4.07 -10.84 3.54
CA ARG A 104 -5.10 -10.97 2.50
C ARG A 104 -4.53 -11.08 1.09
N LEU A 105 -3.23 -10.80 0.94
CA LEU A 105 -2.54 -11.01 -0.33
C LEU A 105 -2.30 -12.49 -0.61
N GLU A 106 -2.28 -13.32 0.44
CA GLU A 106 -2.10 -14.78 0.34
C GLU A 106 -0.87 -15.17 -0.49
N GLY A 107 0.22 -14.42 -0.30
CA GLY A 107 1.48 -14.68 -1.00
C GLY A 107 1.53 -14.14 -2.43
N ALA A 108 0.57 -13.34 -2.86
CA ALA A 108 0.57 -12.77 -4.20
C ALA A 108 1.74 -11.80 -4.38
N ARG A 109 2.46 -11.92 -5.50
CA ARG A 109 3.57 -11.03 -5.87
C ARG A 109 3.13 -9.89 -6.78
N SER A 110 1.97 -10.02 -7.40
CA SER A 110 1.34 -8.93 -8.14
C SER A 110 -0.16 -9.00 -7.95
N ILE A 111 -0.80 -7.84 -7.97
CA ILE A 111 -2.24 -7.72 -7.80
C ILE A 111 -2.80 -6.78 -8.87
N TYR A 112 -4.10 -6.85 -9.09
CA TYR A 112 -4.80 -6.00 -10.03
C TYR A 112 -5.83 -5.16 -9.29
N LEU A 113 -5.81 -3.85 -9.55
CA LEU A 113 -6.66 -2.86 -8.89
C LEU A 113 -7.43 -2.07 -9.95
N SER A 114 -8.73 -1.90 -9.74
CA SER A 114 -9.63 -1.29 -10.73
C SER A 114 -10.46 -0.15 -10.12
N PRO A 115 -9.82 0.96 -9.71
CA PRO A 115 -10.52 2.02 -8.97
C PRO A 115 -11.63 2.70 -9.79
N SER A 116 -11.53 2.69 -11.12
CA SER A 116 -12.50 3.37 -11.99
C SER A 116 -13.78 2.58 -12.24
N PHE A 117 -13.79 1.30 -11.85
CA PHE A 117 -14.90 0.42 -12.19
C PHE A 117 -16.01 0.38 -11.16
N GLY A 118 -15.67 0.60 -9.89
CA GLY A 118 -16.63 0.40 -8.81
C GLY A 118 -17.20 -1.03 -8.78
N ASP A 119 -16.48 -2.00 -9.33
CA ASP A 119 -16.93 -3.39 -9.40
C ASP A 119 -16.73 -4.06 -8.05
N SER A 120 -17.83 -4.30 -7.34
CA SER A 120 -17.78 -4.95 -6.03
C SER A 120 -17.21 -6.37 -6.07
N ARG A 121 -17.09 -6.98 -7.26
CA ARG A 121 -16.52 -8.31 -7.43
C ARG A 121 -14.99 -8.27 -7.55
N ALA A 122 -14.40 -7.09 -7.73
CA ALA A 122 -12.95 -6.97 -7.75
C ALA A 122 -12.39 -7.35 -6.39
N LYS A 123 -11.40 -8.24 -6.39
CA LYS A 123 -10.89 -8.91 -5.17
C LYS A 123 -10.51 -7.95 -4.04
N TYR A 124 -9.92 -6.80 -4.38
CA TYR A 124 -9.40 -5.87 -3.38
C TYR A 124 -10.24 -4.60 -3.26
N GLU A 125 -11.39 -4.52 -3.92
CA GLU A 125 -12.18 -3.29 -3.96
C GLU A 125 -12.65 -2.84 -2.58
N VAL A 126 -12.90 -3.78 -1.66
CA VAL A 126 -13.29 -3.49 -0.28
C VAL A 126 -12.22 -2.68 0.47
N TRP A 127 -10.97 -2.78 0.04
CA TRP A 127 -9.85 -2.09 0.67
C TRP A 127 -9.56 -0.71 0.07
N LYS A 128 -10.30 -0.32 -0.98
CA LYS A 128 -10.13 0.99 -1.60
C LYS A 128 -10.49 2.09 -0.60
N ASP A 129 -9.56 3.00 -0.39
CA ASP A 129 -9.72 4.13 0.53
C ASP A 129 -10.07 3.70 1.96
N ALA A 130 -9.67 2.51 2.34
CA ALA A 130 -10.03 1.88 3.61
C ALA A 130 -9.08 2.28 4.74
N TRP A 131 -9.03 3.57 5.06
CA TRP A 131 -8.19 4.10 6.13
C TRP A 131 -8.56 3.55 7.52
N SER A 132 -9.78 3.03 7.67
CA SER A 132 -10.22 2.38 8.91
C SER A 132 -9.37 1.16 9.29
N VAL A 133 -8.61 0.62 8.34
CA VAL A 133 -7.65 -0.47 8.60
C VAL A 133 -6.66 -0.09 9.73
N TYR A 134 -6.34 1.20 9.85
CA TYR A 134 -5.40 1.67 10.87
C TYR A 134 -6.06 1.93 12.23
N GLU A 135 -7.36 1.72 12.33
CA GLU A 135 -8.11 1.94 13.56
C GLU A 135 -8.46 0.61 14.22
N ASN A 136 -8.35 0.55 15.55
CA ASN A 136 -8.84 -0.57 16.37
C ASN A 136 -8.49 -1.96 15.86
N GLY A 137 -7.27 -2.13 15.29
CA GLY A 137 -6.82 -3.42 14.81
C GLY A 137 -7.49 -3.91 13.53
N GLY A 138 -8.05 -3.01 12.73
CA GLY A 138 -8.71 -3.36 11.48
C GLY A 138 -7.86 -4.15 10.49
N PHE A 139 -6.54 -4.07 10.60
CA PHE A 139 -5.63 -4.84 9.73
C PHE A 139 -5.58 -6.33 10.07
N HIS A 140 -6.18 -6.74 11.16
CA HIS A 140 -6.31 -8.15 11.53
C HIS A 140 -7.56 -8.81 10.94
N GLU A 141 -8.47 -8.05 10.37
CA GLU A 141 -9.71 -8.57 9.77
C GLU A 141 -9.52 -9.15 8.33
#